data_15fca2c75c1eb0035a06bef8d1eda542
#
_entry.id   15fca2c75c1eb0035a06bef8d1eda542
#
_cell.length_a   1.000
_cell.length_b   1.000
_cell.length_c   1.000
_cell.angle_alpha   90.00
_cell.angle_beta   90.00
_cell.angle_gamma   90.00
#
_symmetry.space_group_name_H-M   'P 1'
#
loop_
_entity.id
_entity.type
_entity.pdbx_description
1 polymer ?
#
loop_
_entity_poly.entity_id
_entity_poly.type
_entity_poly.pdbx_seq_one_letter_code
_entity_poly.pdbx_strand_id
1 'polypeptide(L)'
;MKKNKTSKNWLVERHRDLFFKQSKIQGYRSRSAFKLIEMNKKFKFLNKNIYVLDLGSSPGGWSQVVRKKISEGKILAVDIKPMTTIDKVTFLHEDLTNPIIFEKI
;
A
#
# COMPACT_ATOMS: atom_id res chain seq x y z
N MET A 1 -21.30 -28.59 2.35
CA MET A 1 -20.69 -29.32 3.45
C MET A 1 -19.76 -28.46 4.25
N LYS A 2 -19.87 -28.57 5.58
CA LYS A 2 -19.09 -27.77 6.50
C LYS A 2 -17.57 -27.89 6.30
N LYS A 3 -17.09 -29.07 5.91
CA LYS A 3 -15.65 -29.31 5.68
C LYS A 3 -15.05 -28.47 4.55
N ASN A 4 -15.79 -28.23 3.46
CA ASN A 4 -15.30 -27.43 2.33
C ASN A 4 -15.21 -25.94 2.66
N LYS A 5 -16.18 -25.40 3.41
CA LYS A 5 -16.16 -24.02 3.88
C LYS A 5 -15.00 -23.76 4.83
N THR A 6 -14.76 -24.68 5.76
CA THR A 6 -13.65 -24.58 6.72
C THR A 6 -12.30 -24.65 6.03
N SER A 7 -12.15 -25.52 5.03
CA SER A 7 -10.92 -25.65 4.25
C SER A 7 -10.60 -24.39 3.45
N LYS A 8 -11.62 -23.75 2.84
CA LYS A 8 -11.45 -22.48 2.11
C LYS A 8 -10.99 -21.36 3.04
N ASN A 9 -11.63 -21.21 4.20
CA ASN A 9 -11.25 -20.19 5.17
C ASN A 9 -9.84 -20.41 5.70
N TRP A 10 -9.47 -21.65 5.96
CA TRP A 10 -8.14 -22.00 6.43
C TRP A 10 -7.06 -21.65 5.39
N LEU A 11 -7.29 -21.95 4.11
CA LEU A 11 -6.38 -21.61 3.02
C LEU A 11 -6.20 -20.09 2.88
N VAL A 12 -7.27 -19.32 2.96
CA VAL A 12 -7.22 -17.86 2.88
C VAL A 12 -6.41 -17.29 4.04
N GLU A 13 -6.65 -17.76 5.26
CA GLU A 13 -5.90 -17.32 6.43
C GLU A 13 -4.41 -17.69 6.33
N ARG A 14 -4.10 -18.89 5.82
CA ARG A 14 -2.73 -19.32 5.64
C ARG A 14 -1.98 -18.45 4.62
N HIS A 15 -2.61 -18.05 3.53
CA HIS A 15 -2.05 -17.11 2.57
C HIS A 15 -1.80 -15.75 3.20
N ARG A 16 -2.72 -15.26 4.00
CA ARG A 16 -2.56 -14.00 4.74
C ARG A 16 -1.37 -14.06 5.68
N ASP A 17 -1.21 -15.17 6.40
CA ASP A 17 -0.10 -15.35 7.34
C ASP A 17 1.24 -15.38 6.61
N LEU A 18 1.32 -16.03 5.46
CA LEU A 18 2.53 -16.05 4.64
C LEU A 18 2.91 -14.65 4.16
N PHE A 19 1.97 -13.88 3.64
CA PHE A 19 2.21 -12.50 3.21
C PHE A 19 2.61 -11.60 4.37
N PHE A 20 2.01 -11.78 5.53
CA PHE A 20 2.37 -11.03 6.73
C PHE A 20 3.82 -11.32 7.16
N LYS A 21 4.23 -12.58 7.17
CA LYS A 21 5.61 -12.96 7.47
C LYS A 21 6.60 -12.38 6.46
N GLN A 22 6.28 -12.47 5.18
CA GLN A 22 7.12 -11.91 4.12
C GLN A 22 7.24 -10.39 4.23
N SER A 23 6.16 -9.69 4.57
CA SER A 23 6.19 -8.24 4.74
C SER A 23 7.14 -7.83 5.87
N LYS A 24 7.16 -8.57 6.97
CA LYS A 24 8.10 -8.32 8.08
C LYS A 24 9.54 -8.55 7.67
N ILE A 25 9.82 -9.66 6.98
CA ILE A 25 11.18 -10.00 6.52
C ILE A 25 11.72 -8.94 5.55
N GLN A 26 10.89 -8.45 4.65
CA GLN A 26 11.29 -7.48 3.63
C GLN A 26 11.12 -6.01 4.08
N GLY A 27 10.65 -5.78 5.31
CA GLY A 27 10.50 -4.44 5.85
C GLY A 27 9.29 -3.67 5.36
N TYR A 28 8.30 -4.33 4.75
CA TYR A 28 7.05 -3.69 4.38
C TYR A 28 6.11 -3.55 5.56
N ARG A 29 5.41 -2.41 5.63
CA ARG A 29 4.49 -2.07 6.73
C ARG A 29 3.19 -2.85 6.67
N SER A 30 2.85 -3.45 5.53
CA SER A 30 1.65 -4.24 5.36
C SER A 30 1.85 -5.31 4.30
N ARG A 31 1.08 -6.41 4.43
CA ARG A 31 1.05 -7.47 3.44
C ARG A 31 0.47 -7.01 2.10
N SER A 32 -0.36 -5.97 2.10
CA SER A 32 -0.93 -5.41 0.87
C SER A 32 0.12 -4.86 -0.08
N ALA A 33 1.33 -4.56 0.40
CA ALA A 33 2.45 -4.17 -0.44
C ALA A 33 2.74 -5.21 -1.53
N PHE A 34 2.64 -6.50 -1.21
CA PHE A 34 2.87 -7.56 -2.18
C PHE A 34 1.82 -7.58 -3.29
N LYS A 35 0.57 -7.22 -2.96
CA LYS A 35 -0.48 -7.10 -3.95
C LYS A 35 -0.14 -6.05 -5.00
N LEU A 36 0.37 -4.91 -4.58
CA LEU A 36 0.81 -3.86 -5.50
C LEU A 36 2.02 -4.29 -6.32
N ILE A 37 2.97 -4.98 -5.71
CA ILE A 37 4.13 -5.53 -6.42
C ILE A 37 3.69 -6.48 -7.53
N GLU A 38 2.77 -7.41 -7.23
CA GLU A 38 2.23 -8.36 -8.21
C GLU A 38 1.48 -7.65 -9.34
N MET A 39 0.65 -6.65 -9.01
CA MET A 39 -0.05 -5.85 -10.00
C MET A 39 0.93 -5.13 -10.92
N ASN A 40 1.99 -4.57 -10.37
CA ASN A 40 2.98 -3.84 -11.16
C ASN A 40 3.81 -4.78 -12.05
N LYS A 41 4.10 -5.99 -11.59
CA LYS A 41 4.75 -7.01 -12.44
C LYS A 41 3.92 -7.32 -13.68
N LYS A 42 2.61 -7.38 -13.53
CA LYS A 42 1.69 -7.71 -14.62
C LYS A 42 1.45 -6.52 -15.54
N PHE A 43 1.18 -5.35 -15.00
CA PHE A 43 0.72 -4.18 -15.76
C PHE A 43 1.79 -3.13 -16.00
N LYS A 44 2.90 -3.17 -15.28
CA LYS A 44 4.07 -2.28 -15.45
C LYS A 44 3.72 -0.80 -15.49
N PHE A 45 2.87 -0.36 -14.55
CA PHE A 45 2.37 1.02 -14.52
C PHE A 45 3.20 1.97 -13.66
N LEU A 46 4.04 1.46 -12.76
CA LEU A 46 4.90 2.29 -11.90
C LEU A 46 6.21 2.60 -12.62
N ASN A 47 6.22 3.69 -13.36
CA ASN A 47 7.39 4.19 -14.06
C ASN A 47 8.17 5.17 -13.18
N LYS A 48 9.47 5.32 -13.42
CA LYS A 48 10.39 6.07 -12.56
C LYS A 48 10.05 7.54 -12.34
N ASN A 49 9.28 8.17 -13.23
CA ASN A 49 9.01 9.61 -13.21
C ASN A 49 7.53 9.98 -13.18
N ILE A 50 6.65 9.08 -12.78
CA ILE A 50 5.23 9.39 -12.62
C ILE A 50 4.95 10.05 -11.26
N TYR A 51 3.82 10.71 -11.17
CA TYR A 51 3.28 11.23 -9.90
C TYR A 51 2.20 10.29 -9.41
N VAL A 52 2.26 9.94 -8.11
CA VAL A 52 1.34 8.99 -7.50
C VAL A 52 0.64 9.63 -6.31
N LEU A 53 -0.67 9.43 -6.25
CA LEU A 53 -1.50 9.79 -5.12
C LEU A 53 -1.96 8.49 -4.44
N ASP A 54 -1.53 8.27 -3.19
CA ASP A 54 -1.89 7.10 -2.39
C ASP A 54 -2.97 7.51 -1.39
N LEU A 55 -4.23 7.26 -1.72
CA LEU A 55 -5.37 7.59 -0.88
C LEU A 55 -5.67 6.43 0.09
N GLY A 56 -5.79 6.76 1.38
CA GLY A 56 -5.91 5.73 2.41
C GLY A 56 -4.58 5.02 2.65
N SER A 57 -3.50 5.77 2.73
CA SER A 57 -2.14 5.25 2.65
C SER A 57 -1.64 4.49 3.88
N SER A 58 -2.16 4.78 5.07
CA SER A 58 -1.67 4.18 6.32
C SER A 58 -1.86 2.64 6.31
N PRO A 59 -0.89 1.86 6.78
CA PRO A 59 0.36 2.22 7.44
C PRO A 59 1.52 2.61 6.50
N GLY A 60 1.35 2.52 5.18
CA GLY A 60 2.32 2.99 4.21
C GLY A 60 2.95 1.92 3.31
N GLY A 61 2.39 0.70 3.30
CA GLY A 61 2.95 -0.40 2.50
C GLY A 61 2.96 -0.11 1.00
N TRP A 62 1.90 0.48 0.46
CA TRP A 62 1.84 0.85 -0.95
C TRP A 62 2.78 2.00 -1.27
N SER A 63 2.84 3.03 -0.43
CA SER A 63 3.79 4.13 -0.60
C SER A 63 5.23 3.66 -0.58
N GLN A 64 5.56 2.65 0.24
CA GLN A 64 6.89 2.04 0.25
C GLN A 64 7.23 1.39 -1.10
N VAL A 65 6.30 0.64 -1.68
CA VAL A 65 6.49 0.00 -2.98
C VAL A 65 6.67 1.05 -4.08
N VAL A 66 5.79 2.06 -4.10
CA VAL A 66 5.85 3.15 -5.08
C VAL A 66 7.19 3.87 -5.00
N ARG A 67 7.65 4.19 -3.80
CA ARG A 67 8.93 4.87 -3.60
C ARG A 67 10.11 4.10 -4.18
N LYS A 68 10.10 2.78 -4.06
CA LYS A 68 11.16 1.93 -4.63
C LYS A 68 11.16 1.91 -6.15
N LYS A 69 10.00 2.08 -6.77
CA LYS A 69 9.83 2.04 -8.23
C LYS A 69 9.97 3.41 -8.87
N ILE A 70 9.59 4.47 -8.17
CA ILE A 70 9.60 5.84 -8.68
C ILE A 70 10.81 6.58 -8.10
N SER A 71 11.78 6.93 -8.96
CA SER A 71 12.99 7.64 -8.55
C SER A 71 12.92 9.14 -8.77
N GLU A 72 12.16 9.60 -9.77
CA GLU A 72 12.13 11.00 -10.21
C GLU A 72 10.75 11.64 -10.11
N GLY A 73 9.71 10.87 -9.84
CA GLY A 73 8.35 11.37 -9.67
C GLY A 73 8.09 11.88 -8.27
N LYS A 74 6.82 12.14 -7.98
CA LYS A 74 6.37 12.57 -6.67
C LYS A 74 5.33 11.61 -6.14
N ILE A 75 5.35 11.41 -4.82
CA ILE A 75 4.41 10.54 -4.12
C ILE A 75 3.75 11.38 -3.03
N LEU A 76 2.43 11.48 -3.10
CA LEU A 76 1.62 12.10 -2.06
C LEU A 76 0.73 11.03 -1.44
N ALA A 77 0.91 10.81 -0.15
CA ALA A 77 0.12 9.87 0.64
C ALA A 77 -0.86 10.62 1.53
N VAL A 78 -2.09 10.16 1.60
CA VAL A 78 -3.15 10.81 2.38
C VAL A 78 -3.92 9.76 3.18
N ASP A 79 -4.10 10.00 4.47
CA ASP A 79 -4.94 9.16 5.32
C ASP A 79 -5.43 9.96 6.54
N ILE A 80 -6.59 9.60 7.04
CA ILE A 80 -7.09 10.09 8.33
C ILE A 80 -6.34 9.45 9.50
N LYS A 81 -5.81 8.25 9.31
CA LYS A 81 -4.98 7.56 10.30
C LYS A 81 -3.53 8.06 10.21
N PRO A 82 -2.82 8.17 11.33
CA PRO A 82 -1.42 8.56 11.30
C PRO A 82 -0.57 7.52 10.59
N MET A 83 0.52 7.98 10.01
CA MET A 83 1.49 7.14 9.32
C MET A 83 2.89 7.66 9.64
N THR A 84 3.80 6.75 10.01
CA THR A 84 5.19 7.15 10.21
C THR A 84 5.82 7.56 8.88
N THR A 85 6.73 8.52 8.94
CA THR A 85 7.38 9.11 7.77
C THR A 85 8.06 8.07 6.89
N ILE A 86 7.89 8.23 5.58
CA ILE A 86 8.64 7.48 4.56
C ILE A 86 9.46 8.51 3.78
N ASP A 87 10.75 8.26 3.64
CA ASP A 87 11.65 9.13 2.89
C ASP A 87 11.13 9.35 1.45
N LYS A 88 11.13 10.61 1.00
CA LYS A 88 10.66 11.04 -0.33
C LYS A 88 9.16 10.85 -0.58
N VAL A 89 8.38 10.57 0.45
CA VAL A 89 6.92 10.53 0.40
C VAL A 89 6.38 11.70 1.22
N THR A 90 5.56 12.54 0.60
CA THR A 90 4.83 13.60 1.31
C THR A 90 3.56 13.00 1.89
N PHE A 91 3.35 13.16 3.18
CA PHE A 91 2.15 12.64 3.84
C PHE A 91 1.25 13.78 4.30
N LEU A 92 -0.02 13.73 3.92
CA LEU A 92 -1.08 14.58 4.44
C LEU A 92 -1.96 13.77 5.39
N HIS A 93 -1.95 14.15 6.67
CA HIS A 93 -2.82 13.55 7.69
C HIS A 93 -4.17 14.27 7.66
N GLU A 94 -5.05 13.86 6.75
CA GLU A 94 -6.29 14.57 6.46
C GLU A 94 -7.46 13.61 6.22
N ASP A 95 -8.68 14.14 6.41
CA ASP A 95 -9.91 13.41 6.13
C ASP A 95 -10.32 13.62 4.68
N LEU A 96 -10.34 12.53 3.90
CA LEU A 96 -10.70 12.56 2.48
C LEU A 96 -12.18 12.91 2.24
N THR A 97 -13.03 12.82 3.27
CA THR A 97 -14.43 13.24 3.17
C THR A 97 -14.60 14.77 3.25
N ASN A 98 -13.56 15.49 3.66
CA ASN A 98 -13.58 16.94 3.74
C ASN A 98 -13.20 17.54 2.37
N PRO A 99 -14.10 18.32 1.72
CA PRO A 99 -13.83 18.87 0.39
C PRO A 99 -12.59 19.75 0.33
N ILE A 100 -12.21 20.39 1.42
CA ILE A 100 -11.04 21.29 1.50
C ILE A 100 -9.73 20.55 1.19
N ILE A 101 -9.68 19.23 1.44
CA ILE A 101 -8.47 18.45 1.16
C ILE A 101 -8.05 18.52 -0.31
N PHE A 102 -9.00 18.60 -1.22
CA PHE A 102 -8.71 18.65 -2.67
C PHE A 102 -8.00 19.94 -3.09
N GLU A 103 -8.11 21.01 -2.31
CA GLU A 103 -7.35 22.24 -2.52
C GLU A 103 -5.88 22.09 -2.11
N LYS A 104 -5.58 21.14 -1.20
CA LYS A 104 -4.23 20.87 -0.72
C LYS A 104 -3.47 19.88 -1.60
N ILE A 105 -4.19 19.12 -2.38
CA ILE A 105 -3.63 18.16 -3.32
C ILE A 105 -3.39 18.84 -4.68
#